data_a484ca10cf8cc07208ce55609fd62c4a
#
_entry.id   a484ca10cf8cc07208ce55609fd62c4a
#
_cell.length_a   1.000
_cell.length_b   1.000
_cell.length_c   1.000
_cell.angle_alpha   90.00
_cell.angle_beta   90.00
_cell.angle_gamma   90.00
#
_symmetry.space_group_name_H-M   'P 1'
#
loop_
_entity.id
_entity.type
_entity.pdbx_description
1 polymer ?
#
loop_
_entity_poly.entity_id
_entity_poly.type
_entity_poly.pdbx_seq_one_letter_code
_entity_poly.pdbx_strand_id
1 'polypeptide(L)'
;MHDIYDLEAEKCVLSIMITEPNKREYVFEKLKRKDFYLGWHKDIFSAILELSRENNSVDPLTVVNKMEQMGFDTESNNGIGGVVEIVNTVAFSSNIESYCKIVKDKSDTRNLLFIIDNIKNRAYKNEDYGDVLKSIEEQIFDLSQNENRSGLTHVKDTLEELINILDERSKNKGSLTGIPTGFRDLDRILLGMQRKDLILLAARPSVGKTALAVNIALNAARNDHRVAIFSLEMSKAQLAQRMLSSLSLINLKNLISGDIDEWEDIFQASSIIAEKSIYIDDTAGISITELRSKCRRLKADGGLDFIMIDYLQLMTSEGRNENRQQEISTISRNLKALAKELDVPILALSQLSRDSEKSGRKPRLSDLRESGAIEQDADVVILLFREDYQNEEAEVKNQIELIIAKHRNGETGSVELNFIKECTRFIDLETNMDKELFNG
;
A
#
# COMPACT_ATOMS: atom_id res chain seq x y z
N MET A 1 -6.02 -5.94 -39.20
CA MET A 1 -5.16 -5.06 -38.37
C MET A 1 -6.14 -4.08 -37.75
N HIS A 2 -6.30 -4.08 -36.40
CA HIS A 2 -7.17 -3.09 -35.79
C HIS A 2 -6.43 -1.76 -35.77
N ASP A 3 -7.08 -0.70 -36.25
CA ASP A 3 -6.51 0.64 -36.25
C ASP A 3 -6.24 1.11 -34.81
N ILE A 4 -5.05 1.63 -34.56
CA ILE A 4 -4.59 2.15 -33.26
C ILE A 4 -5.10 3.58 -32.98
N TYR A 5 -6.02 4.05 -33.78
CA TYR A 5 -6.67 5.36 -33.70
C TYR A 5 -8.15 5.26 -34.14
N ASP A 6 -8.93 6.25 -33.76
CA ASP A 6 -10.31 6.46 -34.24
C ASP A 6 -10.53 7.96 -34.46
N LEU A 7 -10.36 8.39 -35.72
CA LEU A 7 -10.41 9.80 -36.07
C LEU A 7 -11.83 10.38 -35.94
N GLU A 8 -12.84 9.57 -36.17
CA GLU A 8 -14.22 10.03 -36.04
C GLU A 8 -14.59 10.26 -34.56
N ALA A 9 -14.14 9.40 -33.65
CA ALA A 9 -14.32 9.63 -32.22
C ALA A 9 -13.56 10.89 -31.75
N GLU A 10 -12.32 11.13 -32.24
CA GLU A 10 -11.57 12.35 -31.95
C GLU A 10 -12.30 13.60 -32.44
N LYS A 11 -12.83 13.60 -33.67
CA LYS A 11 -13.64 14.72 -34.22
C LYS A 11 -14.90 14.95 -33.40
N CYS A 12 -15.62 13.88 -33.00
CA CYS A 12 -16.80 14.00 -32.15
C CYS A 12 -16.50 14.67 -30.81
N VAL A 13 -15.39 14.27 -30.15
CA VAL A 13 -14.96 14.89 -28.90
C VAL A 13 -14.68 16.37 -29.10
N LEU A 14 -13.88 16.76 -30.09
CA LEU A 14 -13.51 18.14 -30.37
C LEU A 14 -14.73 18.97 -30.79
N SER A 15 -15.64 18.43 -31.60
CA SER A 15 -16.90 19.10 -31.96
C SER A 15 -17.73 19.46 -30.72
N ILE A 16 -17.93 18.51 -29.81
CA ILE A 16 -18.68 18.73 -28.57
C ILE A 16 -17.93 19.75 -27.69
N MET A 17 -16.60 19.70 -27.60
CA MET A 17 -15.85 20.69 -26.83
C MET A 17 -16.00 22.12 -27.36
N ILE A 18 -16.16 22.30 -28.67
CA ILE A 18 -16.38 23.62 -29.26
C ILE A 18 -17.83 24.09 -29.04
N THR A 19 -18.78 23.22 -29.27
CA THR A 19 -20.22 23.56 -29.28
C THR A 19 -20.86 23.58 -27.89
N GLU A 20 -20.38 22.77 -26.92
CA GLU A 20 -21.00 22.61 -25.61
C GLU A 20 -20.07 22.92 -24.45
N PRO A 21 -20.08 24.16 -23.93
CA PRO A 21 -19.22 24.60 -22.83
C PRO A 21 -19.28 23.70 -21.60
N ASN A 22 -20.47 23.21 -21.25
CA ASN A 22 -20.70 22.39 -20.04
C ASN A 22 -20.03 21.01 -20.08
N LYS A 23 -19.58 20.56 -21.24
CA LYS A 23 -18.94 19.24 -21.41
C LYS A 23 -17.40 19.32 -21.41
N ARG A 24 -16.83 20.52 -21.51
CA ARG A 24 -15.37 20.72 -21.61
C ARG A 24 -14.63 20.18 -20.39
N GLU A 25 -15.09 20.51 -19.18
CA GLU A 25 -14.45 20.06 -17.96
C GLU A 25 -14.38 18.53 -17.87
N TYR A 26 -15.47 17.85 -18.22
CA TYR A 26 -15.49 16.39 -18.29
C TYR A 26 -14.42 15.84 -19.24
N VAL A 27 -14.30 16.44 -20.44
CA VAL A 27 -13.29 16.00 -21.42
C VAL A 27 -11.88 16.28 -20.92
N PHE A 28 -11.61 17.44 -20.30
CA PHE A 28 -10.29 17.77 -19.74
C PHE A 28 -9.87 16.84 -18.59
N GLU A 29 -10.85 16.34 -17.85
CA GLU A 29 -10.59 15.34 -16.82
C GLU A 29 -10.18 13.98 -17.42
N LYS A 30 -10.86 13.54 -18.48
CA LYS A 30 -10.70 12.20 -19.07
C LYS A 30 -9.59 12.12 -20.10
N LEU A 31 -9.37 13.16 -20.88
CA LEU A 31 -8.40 13.19 -22.00
C LEU A 31 -7.35 14.27 -21.83
N LYS A 32 -6.17 13.97 -22.37
CA LYS A 32 -5.03 14.89 -22.47
C LYS A 32 -4.61 15.05 -23.93
N ARG A 33 -3.87 16.10 -24.23
CA ARG A 33 -3.31 16.35 -25.59
C ARG A 33 -2.69 15.11 -26.23
N LYS A 34 -1.96 14.32 -25.47
CA LYS A 34 -1.27 13.09 -25.95
C LYS A 34 -2.23 11.97 -26.36
N ASP A 35 -3.48 11.98 -25.91
CA ASP A 35 -4.44 10.93 -26.15
C ASP A 35 -5.02 11.00 -27.59
N PHE A 36 -4.93 12.14 -28.25
CA PHE A 36 -5.28 12.29 -29.65
C PHE A 36 -4.17 11.74 -30.56
N TYR A 37 -4.54 11.20 -31.72
CA TYR A 37 -3.58 10.65 -32.68
C TYR A 37 -3.05 11.73 -33.63
N LEU A 38 -3.96 12.47 -34.32
CA LEU A 38 -3.55 13.50 -35.28
C LEU A 38 -2.94 14.72 -34.58
N GLY A 39 -1.83 15.22 -35.12
CA GLY A 39 -1.21 16.47 -34.67
C GLY A 39 -2.19 17.64 -34.60
N TRP A 40 -2.98 17.80 -35.66
CA TRP A 40 -4.02 18.80 -35.76
C TRP A 40 -5.07 18.73 -34.65
N HIS A 41 -5.57 17.54 -34.31
CA HIS A 41 -6.51 17.34 -33.21
C HIS A 41 -5.87 17.65 -31.84
N LYS A 42 -4.58 17.33 -31.66
CA LYS A 42 -3.79 17.68 -30.47
C LYS A 42 -3.71 19.19 -30.28
N ASP A 43 -3.51 19.93 -31.37
CA ASP A 43 -3.33 21.36 -31.37
C ASP A 43 -4.65 22.10 -31.10
N ILE A 44 -5.76 21.63 -31.71
CA ILE A 44 -7.12 22.09 -31.42
C ILE A 44 -7.45 21.89 -29.95
N PHE A 45 -7.21 20.67 -29.41
CA PHE A 45 -7.46 20.39 -27.98
C PHE A 45 -6.68 21.34 -27.06
N SER A 46 -5.41 21.62 -27.40
CA SER A 46 -4.57 22.54 -26.63
C SER A 46 -5.10 23.98 -26.66
N ALA A 47 -5.54 24.44 -27.84
CA ALA A 47 -6.11 25.77 -28.00
C ALA A 47 -7.42 25.92 -27.21
N ILE A 48 -8.30 24.92 -27.26
CA ILE A 48 -9.55 24.93 -26.48
C ILE A 48 -9.25 24.93 -24.97
N LEU A 49 -8.25 24.18 -24.51
CA LEU A 49 -7.84 24.14 -23.11
C LEU A 49 -7.37 25.53 -22.63
N GLU A 50 -6.51 26.20 -23.40
CA GLU A 50 -6.01 27.54 -23.04
C GLU A 50 -7.11 28.61 -23.09
N LEU A 51 -7.98 28.61 -24.11
CA LEU A 51 -9.12 29.51 -24.17
C LEU A 51 -10.06 29.32 -22.97
N SER A 52 -10.30 28.07 -22.56
CA SER A 52 -11.12 27.76 -21.39
C SER A 52 -10.49 28.26 -20.09
N ARG A 53 -9.16 28.16 -19.94
CA ARG A 53 -8.41 28.68 -18.77
C ARG A 53 -8.48 30.20 -18.68
N GLU A 54 -8.45 30.87 -19.83
CA GLU A 54 -8.55 32.34 -19.94
C GLU A 54 -10.01 32.83 -19.83
N ASN A 55 -10.98 31.95 -19.66
CA ASN A 55 -12.42 32.25 -19.70
C ASN A 55 -12.85 32.95 -21.00
N ASN A 56 -12.19 32.68 -22.13
CA ASN A 56 -12.51 33.21 -23.43
C ASN A 56 -13.57 32.34 -24.14
N SER A 57 -14.29 32.95 -25.10
CA SER A 57 -15.22 32.20 -25.96
C SER A 57 -14.45 31.17 -26.81
N VAL A 58 -15.06 30.02 -27.00
CA VAL A 58 -14.52 28.93 -27.83
C VAL A 58 -15.45 28.75 -29.01
N ASP A 59 -14.99 29.18 -30.17
CA ASP A 59 -15.61 29.02 -31.49
C ASP A 59 -14.51 28.78 -32.53
N PRO A 60 -14.85 28.38 -33.77
CA PRO A 60 -13.85 28.08 -34.79
C PRO A 60 -12.84 29.18 -35.04
N LEU A 61 -13.24 30.44 -34.99
CA LEU A 61 -12.34 31.60 -35.23
C LEU A 61 -11.39 31.79 -34.06
N THR A 62 -11.89 31.77 -32.83
CA THR A 62 -11.06 31.96 -31.61
C THR A 62 -10.10 30.81 -31.43
N VAL A 63 -10.48 29.57 -31.76
CA VAL A 63 -9.60 28.37 -31.71
C VAL A 63 -8.44 28.52 -32.68
N VAL A 64 -8.68 28.90 -33.94
CA VAL A 64 -7.61 29.07 -34.94
C VAL A 64 -6.68 30.21 -34.53
N ASN A 65 -7.23 31.40 -34.14
CA ASN A 65 -6.40 32.50 -33.67
C ASN A 65 -5.52 32.10 -32.46
N LYS A 66 -6.06 31.29 -31.54
CA LYS A 66 -5.28 30.81 -30.40
C LYS A 66 -4.19 29.81 -30.83
N MET A 67 -4.48 28.93 -31.78
CA MET A 67 -3.48 28.02 -32.35
C MET A 67 -2.34 28.78 -33.00
N GLU A 68 -2.62 29.86 -33.76
CA GLU A 68 -1.60 30.74 -34.36
C GLU A 68 -0.74 31.45 -33.29
N GLN A 69 -1.38 31.97 -32.24
CA GLN A 69 -0.66 32.57 -31.09
C GLN A 69 0.25 31.56 -30.38
N MET A 70 -0.12 30.28 -30.36
CA MET A 70 0.69 29.19 -29.81
C MET A 70 1.76 28.70 -30.76
N GLY A 71 1.82 29.21 -32.00
CA GLY A 71 2.78 28.83 -33.02
C GLY A 71 2.49 27.52 -33.72
N PHE A 72 1.23 27.05 -33.71
CA PHE A 72 0.82 25.85 -34.42
C PHE A 72 0.56 26.17 -35.89
N ASP A 73 0.82 25.18 -36.77
CA ASP A 73 0.55 25.28 -38.20
C ASP A 73 -0.95 25.12 -38.49
N THR A 74 -1.60 26.22 -38.86
CA THR A 74 -3.02 26.24 -39.22
C THR A 74 -3.24 26.11 -40.71
N GLU A 75 -2.30 26.56 -41.56
CA GLU A 75 -2.46 26.59 -43.04
C GLU A 75 -2.51 25.19 -43.65
N SER A 76 -1.69 24.25 -43.18
CA SER A 76 -1.64 22.88 -43.69
C SER A 76 -2.94 22.11 -43.53
N ASN A 77 -3.85 22.56 -42.61
CA ASN A 77 -5.14 21.93 -42.33
C ASN A 77 -6.34 22.83 -42.64
N ASN A 78 -6.20 23.69 -43.65
CA ASN A 78 -7.27 24.57 -44.11
C ASN A 78 -7.78 25.59 -43.05
N GLY A 79 -6.98 25.90 -42.03
CA GLY A 79 -7.25 26.93 -41.03
C GLY A 79 -8.65 26.83 -40.42
N ILE A 80 -9.43 27.91 -40.52
CA ILE A 80 -10.80 27.96 -39.99
C ILE A 80 -11.69 26.90 -40.65
N GLY A 81 -11.53 26.63 -41.96
CA GLY A 81 -12.32 25.62 -42.67
C GLY A 81 -12.15 24.22 -42.06
N GLY A 82 -10.93 23.86 -41.67
CA GLY A 82 -10.65 22.56 -41.01
C GLY A 82 -11.32 22.44 -39.63
N VAL A 83 -11.35 23.52 -38.84
CA VAL A 83 -12.06 23.50 -37.55
C VAL A 83 -13.56 23.48 -37.77
N VAL A 84 -14.09 24.19 -38.78
CA VAL A 84 -15.54 24.15 -39.15
C VAL A 84 -15.94 22.73 -39.59
N GLU A 85 -15.08 22.01 -40.33
CA GLU A 85 -15.35 20.61 -40.68
C GLU A 85 -15.51 19.73 -39.44
N ILE A 86 -14.67 19.91 -38.43
CA ILE A 86 -14.78 19.18 -37.14
C ILE A 86 -16.11 19.54 -36.43
N VAL A 87 -16.47 20.82 -36.37
CA VAL A 87 -17.72 21.27 -35.74
C VAL A 87 -18.95 20.69 -36.44
N ASN A 88 -18.90 20.54 -37.77
CA ASN A 88 -19.99 19.95 -38.56
C ASN A 88 -20.08 18.42 -38.44
N THR A 89 -19.16 17.76 -37.72
CA THR A 89 -19.27 16.33 -37.44
C THR A 89 -20.52 16.06 -36.61
N VAL A 90 -21.33 15.10 -37.03
CA VAL A 90 -22.56 14.72 -36.28
C VAL A 90 -22.14 14.02 -34.98
N ALA A 91 -22.17 14.77 -33.89
CA ALA A 91 -21.84 14.27 -32.57
C ALA A 91 -23.03 14.46 -31.62
N PHE A 92 -23.34 13.41 -30.87
CA PHE A 92 -24.39 13.47 -29.85
C PHE A 92 -23.73 13.71 -28.48
N SER A 93 -24.00 14.84 -27.85
CA SER A 93 -23.42 15.20 -26.57
C SER A 93 -23.72 14.23 -25.42
N SER A 94 -24.88 13.52 -25.53
CA SER A 94 -25.20 12.42 -24.62
C SER A 94 -24.18 11.27 -24.64
N ASN A 95 -23.44 11.13 -25.74
CA ASN A 95 -22.50 10.04 -25.96
C ASN A 95 -21.02 10.44 -25.71
N ILE A 96 -20.77 11.61 -25.16
CA ILE A 96 -19.42 12.13 -24.92
C ILE A 96 -18.56 11.15 -24.13
N GLU A 97 -19.11 10.47 -23.13
CA GLU A 97 -18.43 9.45 -22.34
C GLU A 97 -17.89 8.31 -23.20
N SER A 98 -18.73 7.80 -24.11
CA SER A 98 -18.35 6.73 -25.04
C SER A 98 -17.26 7.19 -26.00
N TYR A 99 -17.35 8.42 -26.54
CA TYR A 99 -16.32 8.96 -27.43
C TYR A 99 -14.98 9.16 -26.69
N CYS A 100 -15.01 9.72 -25.48
CA CYS A 100 -13.81 9.85 -24.66
C CYS A 100 -13.17 8.50 -24.35
N LYS A 101 -13.98 7.49 -24.03
CA LYS A 101 -13.52 6.13 -23.79
C LYS A 101 -12.81 5.54 -25.02
N ILE A 102 -13.43 5.65 -26.21
CA ILE A 102 -12.84 5.16 -27.45
C ILE A 102 -11.47 5.81 -27.71
N VAL A 103 -11.38 7.15 -27.62
CA VAL A 103 -10.12 7.88 -27.79
C VAL A 103 -9.09 7.43 -26.76
N LYS A 104 -9.50 7.24 -25.52
CA LYS A 104 -8.63 6.80 -24.42
C LYS A 104 -8.10 5.38 -24.63
N ASP A 105 -8.97 4.42 -24.95
CA ASP A 105 -8.61 3.03 -25.22
C ASP A 105 -7.59 2.92 -26.38
N LYS A 106 -7.79 3.73 -27.44
CA LYS A 106 -6.84 3.80 -28.56
C LYS A 106 -5.50 4.43 -28.17
N SER A 107 -5.52 5.46 -27.32
CA SER A 107 -4.30 6.07 -26.77
C SER A 107 -3.52 5.09 -25.92
N ASP A 108 -4.17 4.36 -25.03
CA ASP A 108 -3.52 3.40 -24.14
C ASP A 108 -2.96 2.20 -24.93
N THR A 109 -3.65 1.77 -26.00
CA THR A 109 -3.12 0.80 -26.95
C THR A 109 -1.83 1.31 -27.63
N ARG A 110 -1.78 2.58 -28.06
CA ARG A 110 -0.55 3.19 -28.64
C ARG A 110 0.59 3.25 -27.62
N ASN A 111 0.27 3.63 -26.37
CA ASN A 111 1.27 3.66 -25.30
C ASN A 111 1.85 2.26 -25.02
N LEU A 112 0.99 1.23 -25.00
CA LEU A 112 1.44 -0.15 -24.84
C LEU A 112 2.37 -0.59 -25.97
N LEU A 113 2.02 -0.31 -27.22
CA LEU A 113 2.85 -0.62 -28.37
C LEU A 113 4.20 0.11 -28.32
N PHE A 114 4.20 1.37 -27.91
CA PHE A 114 5.43 2.16 -27.72
C PHE A 114 6.36 1.54 -26.67
N ILE A 115 5.79 1.06 -25.54
CA ILE A 115 6.55 0.36 -24.50
C ILE A 115 7.15 -0.94 -25.06
N ILE A 116 6.36 -1.72 -25.80
CA ILE A 116 6.83 -2.97 -26.44
C ILE A 116 8.00 -2.70 -27.38
N ASP A 117 7.91 -1.66 -28.23
CA ASP A 117 8.99 -1.30 -29.15
C ASP A 117 10.24 -0.81 -28.41
N ASN A 118 10.09 -0.06 -27.31
CA ASN A 118 11.22 0.34 -26.47
C ASN A 118 11.92 -0.87 -25.85
N ILE A 119 11.15 -1.81 -25.29
CA ILE A 119 11.67 -3.06 -24.72
C ILE A 119 12.46 -3.84 -25.77
N LYS A 120 11.85 -4.03 -26.95
CA LYS A 120 12.47 -4.71 -28.07
C LYS A 120 13.81 -4.06 -28.46
N ASN A 121 13.84 -2.73 -28.57
CA ASN A 121 15.05 -1.99 -28.95
C ASN A 121 16.15 -2.10 -27.90
N ARG A 122 15.82 -2.09 -26.60
CA ARG A 122 16.78 -2.25 -25.50
C ARG A 122 17.34 -3.67 -25.44
N ALA A 123 16.48 -4.68 -25.64
CA ALA A 123 16.90 -6.08 -25.70
C ALA A 123 17.89 -6.32 -26.86
N TYR A 124 17.70 -5.70 -28.04
CA TYR A 124 18.65 -5.78 -29.13
C TYR A 124 19.97 -5.05 -28.90
N LYS A 125 20.01 -4.07 -27.99
CA LYS A 125 21.24 -3.35 -27.62
C LYS A 125 22.08 -4.07 -26.56
N ASN A 126 21.70 -5.29 -26.15
CA ASN A 126 22.37 -6.08 -25.12
C ASN A 126 22.51 -5.30 -23.78
N GLU A 127 21.53 -4.47 -23.42
CA GLU A 127 21.45 -3.89 -22.07
C GLU A 127 21.27 -5.00 -21.02
N ASP A 128 21.66 -4.74 -19.79
CA ASP A 128 21.53 -5.72 -18.70
C ASP A 128 20.07 -6.19 -18.55
N TYR A 129 19.88 -7.50 -18.50
CA TYR A 129 18.56 -8.11 -18.43
C TYR A 129 17.76 -7.63 -17.21
N GLY A 130 18.42 -7.48 -16.04
CA GLY A 130 17.78 -7.02 -14.82
C GLY A 130 17.26 -5.59 -14.93
N ASP A 131 18.05 -4.69 -15.53
CA ASP A 131 17.67 -3.29 -15.74
C ASP A 131 16.53 -3.15 -16.74
N VAL A 132 16.55 -3.95 -17.80
CA VAL A 132 15.45 -4.00 -18.78
C VAL A 132 14.17 -4.48 -18.12
N LEU A 133 14.22 -5.58 -17.36
CA LEU A 133 13.06 -6.15 -16.68
C LEU A 133 12.45 -5.17 -15.67
N LYS A 134 13.27 -4.52 -14.83
CA LYS A 134 12.83 -3.50 -13.87
C LYS A 134 12.11 -2.34 -14.55
N SER A 135 12.67 -1.84 -15.65
CA SER A 135 12.06 -0.76 -16.43
C SER A 135 10.72 -1.15 -17.05
N ILE A 136 10.56 -2.43 -17.46
CA ILE A 136 9.30 -2.97 -17.97
C ILE A 136 8.23 -2.97 -16.87
N GLU A 137 8.57 -3.50 -15.70
CA GLU A 137 7.66 -3.55 -14.55
C GLU A 137 7.17 -2.15 -14.16
N GLU A 138 8.08 -1.15 -14.12
CA GLU A 138 7.73 0.24 -13.83
C GLU A 138 6.77 0.83 -14.88
N GLN A 139 7.04 0.64 -16.17
CA GLN A 139 6.24 1.21 -17.26
C GLN A 139 4.86 0.57 -17.39
N ILE A 140 4.76 -0.76 -17.24
CA ILE A 140 3.47 -1.47 -17.23
C ILE A 140 2.64 -1.04 -16.01
N PHE A 141 3.30 -0.87 -14.88
CA PHE A 141 2.65 -0.40 -13.67
C PHE A 141 2.08 1.02 -13.84
N ASP A 142 2.85 1.95 -14.40
CA ASP A 142 2.38 3.32 -14.64
C ASP A 142 1.17 3.35 -15.59
N LEU A 143 1.09 2.43 -16.55
CA LEU A 143 -0.10 2.26 -17.37
C LEU A 143 -1.32 1.81 -16.54
N SER A 144 -1.15 0.81 -15.69
CA SER A 144 -2.25 0.29 -14.85
C SER A 144 -2.74 1.28 -13.80
N GLN A 145 -1.85 2.15 -13.29
CA GLN A 145 -2.20 3.20 -12.32
C GLN A 145 -2.91 4.40 -12.95
N ASN A 146 -2.70 4.68 -14.25
CA ASN A 146 -3.38 5.78 -14.92
C ASN A 146 -4.89 5.57 -15.02
N GLU A 147 -5.36 4.33 -15.01
CA GLU A 147 -6.79 4.01 -14.93
C GLU A 147 -7.40 4.33 -13.55
N ASN A 148 -6.59 4.27 -12.47
CA ASN A 148 -7.04 4.43 -11.09
C ASN A 148 -6.72 5.81 -10.46
N ARG A 149 -6.16 6.76 -11.22
CA ARG A 149 -6.06 8.14 -10.75
C ARG A 149 -7.44 8.80 -10.88
N SER A 150 -8.35 8.42 -9.98
CA SER A 150 -9.59 9.15 -9.77
C SER A 150 -9.24 10.59 -9.44
N GLY A 151 -9.82 11.51 -10.17
CA GLY A 151 -9.83 12.93 -9.85
C GLY A 151 -10.48 13.19 -8.48
N LEU A 152 -10.82 14.43 -8.19
CA LEU A 152 -11.61 14.76 -7.01
C LEU A 152 -12.95 14.01 -7.07
N THR A 153 -13.22 13.17 -6.07
CA THR A 153 -14.50 12.47 -5.95
C THR A 153 -15.46 13.38 -5.18
N HIS A 154 -16.67 13.53 -5.67
CA HIS A 154 -17.69 14.30 -4.96
C HIS A 154 -18.05 13.59 -3.64
N VAL A 155 -18.14 14.35 -2.55
CA VAL A 155 -18.42 13.80 -1.21
C VAL A 155 -19.71 12.95 -1.17
N LYS A 156 -20.69 13.24 -2.02
CA LYS A 156 -21.93 12.48 -2.12
C LYS A 156 -21.68 11.00 -2.44
N ASP A 157 -20.83 10.72 -3.43
CA ASP A 157 -20.51 9.35 -3.86
C ASP A 157 -19.79 8.59 -2.73
N THR A 158 -18.86 9.28 -2.04
CA THR A 158 -18.18 8.73 -0.86
C THR A 158 -19.15 8.44 0.29
N LEU A 159 -20.18 9.28 0.50
CA LEU A 159 -21.17 9.06 1.54
C LEU A 159 -22.09 7.88 1.22
N GLU A 160 -22.47 7.69 -0.04
CA GLU A 160 -23.26 6.52 -0.47
C GLU A 160 -22.51 5.20 -0.20
N GLU A 161 -21.21 5.14 -0.55
CA GLU A 161 -20.35 4.00 -0.22
C GLU A 161 -20.23 3.78 1.30
N LEU A 162 -20.02 4.86 2.06
CA LEU A 162 -19.89 4.78 3.52
C LEU A 162 -21.16 4.26 4.19
N ILE A 163 -22.34 4.69 3.74
CA ILE A 163 -23.61 4.22 4.29
C ILE A 163 -23.76 2.71 4.07
N ASN A 164 -23.41 2.20 2.90
CA ASN A 164 -23.46 0.77 2.63
C ASN A 164 -22.51 -0.02 3.56
N ILE A 165 -21.29 0.46 3.74
CA ILE A 165 -20.31 -0.14 4.67
C ILE A 165 -20.85 -0.12 6.12
N LEU A 166 -21.47 0.97 6.56
CA LEU A 166 -22.04 1.08 7.90
C LEU A 166 -23.24 0.15 8.10
N ASP A 167 -24.08 -0.03 7.07
CA ASP A 167 -25.20 -0.98 7.12
C ASP A 167 -24.71 -2.44 7.27
N GLU A 168 -23.69 -2.83 6.51
CA GLU A 168 -23.05 -4.15 6.64
C GLU A 168 -22.43 -4.36 8.04
N ARG A 169 -21.72 -3.35 8.55
CA ARG A 169 -21.15 -3.41 9.90
C ARG A 169 -22.20 -3.48 11.00
N SER A 170 -23.32 -2.80 10.80
CA SER A 170 -24.44 -2.81 11.77
C SER A 170 -25.10 -4.18 11.90
N LYS A 171 -25.09 -4.98 10.81
CA LYS A 171 -25.59 -6.36 10.78
C LYS A 171 -24.65 -7.34 11.48
N ASN A 172 -23.34 -7.03 11.50
CA ASN A 172 -22.28 -7.84 12.08
C ASN A 172 -21.73 -7.21 13.37
N LYS A 173 -22.62 -6.80 14.29
CA LYS A 173 -22.23 -6.18 15.57
C LYS A 173 -21.26 -7.07 16.35
N GLY A 174 -20.11 -6.50 16.74
CA GLY A 174 -19.07 -7.19 17.51
C GLY A 174 -17.97 -7.86 16.68
N SER A 175 -18.07 -7.89 15.34
CA SER A 175 -16.96 -8.28 14.50
C SER A 175 -15.90 -7.18 14.41
N LEU A 176 -14.62 -7.58 14.35
CA LEU A 176 -13.53 -6.66 14.08
C LEU A 176 -13.65 -6.08 12.66
N THR A 177 -13.34 -4.80 12.52
CA THR A 177 -13.35 -4.13 11.21
C THR A 177 -12.04 -4.29 10.46
N GLY A 178 -10.96 -4.56 11.19
CA GLY A 178 -9.62 -4.83 10.70
C GLY A 178 -9.23 -6.31 10.86
N ILE A 179 -7.99 -6.62 10.51
CA ILE A 179 -7.40 -7.95 10.66
C ILE A 179 -7.09 -8.20 12.14
N PRO A 180 -7.53 -9.31 12.73
CA PRO A 180 -7.33 -9.59 14.13
C PRO A 180 -5.84 -9.75 14.46
N THR A 181 -5.40 -9.15 15.55
CA THR A 181 -4.07 -9.42 16.14
C THR A 181 -4.05 -10.74 16.88
N GLY A 182 -5.24 -11.21 17.29
CA GLY A 182 -5.42 -12.41 18.12
C GLY A 182 -5.22 -12.17 19.60
N PHE A 183 -5.11 -10.91 20.02
CA PHE A 183 -5.06 -10.47 21.43
C PHE A 183 -6.30 -9.63 21.72
N ARG A 184 -7.16 -10.13 22.59
CA ARG A 184 -8.50 -9.57 22.85
C ARG A 184 -8.50 -8.08 23.18
N ASP A 185 -7.66 -7.68 24.12
CA ASP A 185 -7.64 -6.29 24.60
C ASP A 185 -6.96 -5.35 23.60
N LEU A 186 -5.97 -5.83 22.84
CA LEU A 186 -5.37 -5.09 21.74
C LEU A 186 -6.38 -4.92 20.59
N ASP A 187 -7.10 -5.97 20.25
CA ASP A 187 -8.13 -5.94 19.21
C ASP A 187 -9.31 -5.02 19.61
N ARG A 188 -9.63 -4.92 20.91
CA ARG A 188 -10.65 -3.98 21.41
C ARG A 188 -10.26 -2.51 21.18
N ILE A 189 -8.99 -2.16 21.39
CA ILE A 189 -8.50 -0.78 21.20
C ILE A 189 -8.35 -0.45 19.72
N LEU A 190 -7.77 -1.39 18.91
CA LEU A 190 -7.48 -1.16 17.51
C LEU A 190 -8.65 -1.47 16.56
N LEU A 191 -9.68 -2.21 17.04
CA LEU A 191 -10.72 -2.85 16.22
C LEU A 191 -10.11 -3.77 15.14
N GLY A 192 -8.96 -4.41 15.46
CA GLY A 192 -8.08 -5.10 14.53
C GLY A 192 -7.16 -4.14 13.76
N MET A 193 -6.22 -4.68 13.02
CA MET A 193 -5.31 -3.91 12.14
C MET A 193 -6.06 -3.41 10.92
N GLN A 194 -6.24 -2.09 10.81
CA GLN A 194 -7.08 -1.48 9.76
C GLN A 194 -6.36 -1.48 8.42
N ARG A 195 -7.11 -1.70 7.33
CA ARG A 195 -6.58 -1.57 5.97
C ARG A 195 -5.98 -0.19 5.74
N LYS A 196 -4.93 -0.10 4.94
CA LYS A 196 -4.17 1.12 4.62
C LYS A 196 -3.35 1.70 5.78
N ASP A 197 -3.38 1.09 6.98
CA ASP A 197 -2.61 1.60 8.10
C ASP A 197 -1.17 1.10 8.10
N LEU A 198 -0.26 2.00 8.48
CA LEU A 198 1.10 1.69 8.85
C LEU A 198 1.17 1.61 10.38
N ILE A 199 1.39 0.41 10.89
CA ILE A 199 1.50 0.11 12.32
C ILE A 199 2.98 -0.07 12.64
N LEU A 200 3.49 0.70 13.59
CA LEU A 200 4.85 0.58 14.07
C LEU A 200 4.86 -0.17 15.39
N LEU A 201 5.65 -1.25 15.46
CA LEU A 201 5.91 -1.99 16.68
C LEU A 201 7.37 -1.78 17.08
N ALA A 202 7.61 -1.05 18.17
CA ALA A 202 8.94 -0.69 18.59
C ALA A 202 9.28 -1.25 19.96
N ALA A 203 10.50 -1.77 20.09
CA ALA A 203 11.00 -2.30 21.33
C ALA A 203 12.52 -2.14 21.42
N ARG A 204 13.04 -2.38 22.61
CA ARG A 204 14.45 -2.61 22.81
C ARG A 204 14.85 -4.00 22.30
N PRO A 205 16.14 -4.22 21.99
CA PRO A 205 16.64 -5.56 21.67
C PRO A 205 16.23 -6.57 22.74
N SER A 206 15.92 -7.79 22.33
CA SER A 206 15.64 -8.95 23.19
C SER A 206 14.37 -8.86 24.09
N VAL A 207 13.57 -7.81 24.00
CA VAL A 207 12.31 -7.69 24.78
C VAL A 207 11.19 -8.62 24.23
N GLY A 208 11.29 -9.07 22.99
CA GLY A 208 10.30 -9.97 22.39
C GLY A 208 9.56 -9.40 21.17
N LYS A 209 10.05 -8.29 20.59
CA LYS A 209 9.45 -7.61 19.44
C LYS A 209 9.12 -8.55 18.27
N THR A 210 10.12 -9.27 17.75
CA THR A 210 9.93 -10.23 16.65
C THR A 210 9.00 -11.38 17.04
N ALA A 211 9.08 -11.86 18.28
CA ALA A 211 8.19 -12.91 18.76
C ALA A 211 6.73 -12.46 18.76
N LEU A 212 6.43 -11.25 19.25
CA LEU A 212 5.06 -10.71 19.20
C LEU A 212 4.56 -10.54 17.77
N ALA A 213 5.38 -9.98 16.88
CA ALA A 213 4.99 -9.79 15.49
C ALA A 213 4.73 -11.12 14.76
N VAL A 214 5.53 -12.15 15.03
CA VAL A 214 5.31 -13.52 14.51
C VAL A 214 4.01 -14.11 15.05
N ASN A 215 3.70 -13.90 16.34
CA ASN A 215 2.42 -14.35 16.91
C ASN A 215 1.24 -13.63 16.25
N ILE A 216 1.30 -12.31 16.04
CA ILE A 216 0.27 -11.56 15.32
C ILE A 216 0.11 -12.10 13.88
N ALA A 217 1.22 -12.32 13.17
CA ALA A 217 1.20 -12.86 11.82
C ALA A 217 0.58 -14.26 11.75
N LEU A 218 0.92 -15.12 12.70
CA LEU A 218 0.36 -16.47 12.81
C LEU A 218 -1.14 -16.43 13.16
N ASN A 219 -1.55 -15.56 14.08
CA ASN A 219 -2.95 -15.37 14.44
C ASN A 219 -3.78 -14.83 13.26
N ALA A 220 -3.27 -13.86 12.51
CA ALA A 220 -3.92 -13.38 11.29
C ALA A 220 -4.09 -14.52 10.27
N ALA A 221 -3.04 -15.30 10.03
CA ALA A 221 -3.09 -16.43 9.11
C ALA A 221 -4.06 -17.53 9.55
N ARG A 222 -4.17 -17.80 10.87
CA ARG A 222 -5.15 -18.75 11.42
C ARG A 222 -6.59 -18.30 11.21
N ASN A 223 -6.83 -17.01 11.08
CA ASN A 223 -8.11 -16.42 10.71
C ASN A 223 -8.24 -16.23 9.17
N ASP A 224 -7.56 -17.08 8.40
CA ASP A 224 -7.65 -17.19 6.94
C ASP A 224 -7.21 -15.93 6.16
N HIS A 225 -6.42 -15.05 6.79
CA HIS A 225 -5.78 -13.94 6.11
C HIS A 225 -4.45 -14.37 5.46
N ARG A 226 -4.16 -13.82 4.27
CA ARG A 226 -2.90 -14.05 3.57
C ARG A 226 -1.84 -13.09 4.05
N VAL A 227 -0.76 -13.63 4.60
CA VAL A 227 0.30 -12.90 5.29
C VAL A 227 1.62 -12.98 4.55
N ALA A 228 2.24 -11.83 4.28
CA ALA A 228 3.62 -11.75 3.79
C ALA A 228 4.54 -11.26 4.91
N ILE A 229 5.63 -11.99 5.16
CA ILE A 229 6.64 -11.68 6.18
C ILE A 229 7.96 -11.40 5.48
N PHE A 230 8.46 -10.18 5.62
CA PHE A 230 9.81 -9.79 5.19
C PHE A 230 10.72 -9.75 6.40
N SER A 231 11.63 -10.70 6.50
CA SER A 231 12.58 -10.84 7.62
C SER A 231 13.98 -10.51 7.17
N LEU A 232 14.48 -9.36 7.60
CA LEU A 232 15.80 -8.86 7.20
C LEU A 232 16.90 -9.25 8.20
N GLU A 233 16.50 -9.72 9.40
CA GLU A 233 17.41 -10.12 10.47
C GLU A 233 17.49 -11.64 10.63
N MET A 234 16.36 -12.34 10.46
CA MET A 234 16.27 -13.76 10.73
C MET A 234 15.98 -14.55 9.44
N SER A 235 16.55 -15.75 9.33
CA SER A 235 16.22 -16.65 8.22
C SER A 235 14.78 -17.20 8.31
N LYS A 236 14.21 -17.58 7.17
CA LYS A 236 12.90 -18.24 7.10
C LYS A 236 12.81 -19.49 7.97
N ALA A 237 13.91 -20.27 8.10
CA ALA A 237 13.96 -21.43 8.96
C ALA A 237 13.80 -21.06 10.44
N GLN A 238 14.47 -19.99 10.90
CA GLN A 238 14.36 -19.50 12.28
C GLN A 238 12.96 -18.98 12.60
N LEU A 239 12.30 -18.31 11.64
CA LEU A 239 10.90 -17.88 11.80
C LEU A 239 9.95 -19.08 11.89
N ALA A 240 10.12 -20.07 11.01
CA ALA A 240 9.33 -21.31 11.05
C ALA A 240 9.51 -22.07 12.38
N GLN A 241 10.74 -22.15 12.91
CA GLN A 241 10.99 -22.73 14.24
C GLN A 241 10.26 -21.97 15.35
N ARG A 242 10.21 -20.64 15.31
CA ARG A 242 9.45 -19.83 16.29
C ARG A 242 7.94 -20.04 16.17
N MET A 243 7.41 -20.13 14.95
CA MET A 243 6.01 -20.45 14.73
C MET A 243 5.64 -21.84 15.26
N LEU A 244 6.47 -22.84 14.97
CA LEU A 244 6.32 -24.20 15.49
C LEU A 244 6.36 -24.23 17.01
N SER A 245 7.38 -23.62 17.63
CA SER A 245 7.52 -23.54 19.09
C SER A 245 6.31 -22.87 19.74
N SER A 246 5.84 -21.75 19.16
CA SER A 246 4.67 -21.03 19.68
C SER A 246 3.37 -21.84 19.60
N LEU A 247 3.20 -22.66 18.58
CA LEU A 247 1.97 -23.43 18.38
C LEU A 247 2.00 -24.78 19.10
N SER A 248 3.13 -25.50 19.08
CA SER A 248 3.30 -26.80 19.75
C SER A 248 3.57 -26.67 21.26
N LEU A 249 3.90 -25.46 21.75
CA LEU A 249 4.35 -25.19 23.12
C LEU A 249 5.67 -25.88 23.51
N ILE A 250 6.40 -26.42 22.54
CA ILE A 250 7.70 -27.02 22.75
C ILE A 250 8.76 -25.92 22.88
N ASN A 251 9.68 -26.11 23.82
CA ASN A 251 10.76 -25.16 24.04
C ASN A 251 11.58 -24.95 22.76
N LEU A 252 11.74 -23.69 22.36
CA LEU A 252 12.49 -23.31 21.17
C LEU A 252 13.93 -23.87 21.18
N LYS A 253 14.55 -23.96 22.36
CA LYS A 253 15.90 -24.51 22.50
C LYS A 253 15.92 -25.99 22.09
N ASN A 254 14.88 -26.76 22.45
CA ASN A 254 14.78 -28.18 22.10
C ASN A 254 14.58 -28.34 20.58
N LEU A 255 13.77 -27.49 19.94
CA LEU A 255 13.65 -27.46 18.48
C LEU A 255 14.97 -27.14 17.77
N ILE A 256 15.79 -26.27 18.34
CA ILE A 256 17.11 -25.92 17.78
C ILE A 256 18.12 -27.04 17.97
N SER A 257 18.14 -27.69 19.16
CA SER A 257 19.09 -28.76 19.48
C SER A 257 18.70 -30.12 18.89
N GLY A 258 17.43 -30.29 18.48
CA GLY A 258 16.89 -31.56 18.05
C GLY A 258 16.55 -32.51 19.22
N ASP A 259 16.50 -32.02 20.45
CA ASP A 259 16.13 -32.79 21.65
C ASP A 259 14.60 -32.75 21.82
N ILE A 260 13.95 -33.62 21.10
CA ILE A 260 12.50 -33.61 20.89
C ILE A 260 11.94 -34.99 21.20
N ASP A 261 11.03 -35.04 22.16
CA ASP A 261 10.24 -36.21 22.49
C ASP A 261 8.81 -36.11 21.94
N GLU A 262 8.24 -34.89 21.84
CA GLU A 262 6.85 -34.61 21.49
C GLU A 262 6.66 -34.39 19.97
N TRP A 263 7.05 -35.39 19.16
CA TRP A 263 6.94 -35.31 17.69
C TRP A 263 5.49 -35.17 17.20
N GLU A 264 4.53 -35.67 17.91
CA GLU A 264 3.12 -35.59 17.54
C GLU A 264 2.63 -34.15 17.56
N ASP A 265 2.99 -33.40 18.60
CA ASP A 265 2.65 -31.96 18.73
C ASP A 265 3.31 -31.13 17.62
N ILE A 266 4.55 -31.46 17.23
CA ILE A 266 5.24 -30.81 16.10
C ILE A 266 4.52 -31.09 14.78
N PHE A 267 4.15 -32.33 14.50
CA PHE A 267 3.43 -32.71 13.27
C PHE A 267 2.08 -32.00 13.20
N GLN A 268 1.34 -31.95 14.32
CA GLN A 268 0.07 -31.24 14.39
C GLN A 268 0.26 -29.74 14.14
N ALA A 269 1.19 -29.10 14.83
CA ALA A 269 1.49 -27.69 14.63
C ALA A 269 1.96 -27.38 13.20
N SER A 270 2.82 -28.25 12.64
CA SER A 270 3.29 -28.13 11.26
C SER A 270 2.14 -28.24 10.25
N SER A 271 1.22 -29.17 10.44
CA SER A 271 0.05 -29.33 9.57
C SER A 271 -0.83 -28.08 9.59
N ILE A 272 -1.09 -27.52 10.79
CA ILE A 272 -1.87 -26.29 10.94
C ILE A 272 -1.20 -25.12 10.21
N ILE A 273 0.13 -24.96 10.33
CA ILE A 273 0.85 -23.87 9.68
C ILE A 273 0.88 -24.06 8.15
N ALA A 274 1.09 -25.30 7.69
CA ALA A 274 1.19 -25.62 6.26
C ALA A 274 -0.11 -25.36 5.48
N GLU A 275 -1.26 -25.45 6.12
CA GLU A 275 -2.56 -25.13 5.52
C GLU A 275 -2.82 -23.63 5.40
N LYS A 276 -2.03 -22.79 6.08
CA LYS A 276 -2.23 -21.35 6.11
C LYS A 276 -1.40 -20.60 5.07
N SER A 277 -1.93 -19.51 4.57
CA SER A 277 -1.30 -18.68 3.54
C SER A 277 -0.27 -17.73 4.13
N ILE A 278 0.90 -18.27 4.52
CA ILE A 278 2.04 -17.49 5.04
C ILE A 278 3.18 -17.55 4.04
N TYR A 279 3.65 -16.40 3.59
CA TYR A 279 4.76 -16.26 2.65
C TYR A 279 5.91 -15.53 3.34
N ILE A 280 7.12 -16.11 3.30
CA ILE A 280 8.30 -15.57 4.00
C ILE A 280 9.38 -15.25 2.97
N ASP A 281 9.90 -14.03 3.05
CA ASP A 281 11.07 -13.56 2.32
C ASP A 281 12.17 -13.16 3.32
N ASP A 282 13.34 -13.78 3.19
CA ASP A 282 14.51 -13.52 4.05
C ASP A 282 15.67 -12.85 3.27
N THR A 283 15.34 -12.13 2.19
CA THR A 283 16.32 -11.38 1.40
C THR A 283 16.89 -10.24 2.22
N ALA A 284 18.20 -10.30 2.53
CA ALA A 284 18.88 -9.26 3.27
C ALA A 284 18.95 -7.95 2.45
N GLY A 285 18.67 -6.81 3.11
CA GLY A 285 18.82 -5.49 2.49
C GLY A 285 17.85 -5.22 1.34
N ILE A 286 16.64 -5.81 1.36
CA ILE A 286 15.62 -5.59 0.35
C ILE A 286 15.33 -4.10 0.16
N SER A 287 15.24 -3.65 -1.09
CA SER A 287 14.81 -2.29 -1.40
C SER A 287 13.29 -2.16 -1.31
N ILE A 288 12.80 -0.92 -1.11
CA ILE A 288 11.35 -0.66 -1.09
C ILE A 288 10.69 -1.00 -2.44
N THR A 289 11.40 -0.84 -3.54
CA THR A 289 10.91 -1.15 -4.89
C THR A 289 10.75 -2.66 -5.07
N GLU A 290 11.73 -3.45 -4.64
CA GLU A 290 11.67 -4.91 -4.70
C GLU A 290 10.56 -5.46 -3.78
N LEU A 291 10.45 -4.95 -2.54
CA LEU A 291 9.38 -5.30 -1.61
C LEU A 291 8.01 -5.02 -2.23
N ARG A 292 7.84 -3.84 -2.83
CA ARG A 292 6.60 -3.43 -3.53
C ARG A 292 6.27 -4.39 -4.68
N SER A 293 7.25 -4.75 -5.52
CA SER A 293 7.06 -5.68 -6.63
C SER A 293 6.59 -7.06 -6.15
N LYS A 294 7.25 -7.63 -5.12
CA LYS A 294 6.87 -8.91 -4.53
C LYS A 294 5.47 -8.89 -3.92
N CYS A 295 5.12 -7.83 -3.19
CA CYS A 295 3.78 -7.67 -2.60
C CYS A 295 2.68 -7.54 -3.67
N ARG A 296 2.92 -6.77 -4.73
CA ARG A 296 1.99 -6.64 -5.86
C ARG A 296 1.73 -7.96 -6.56
N ARG A 297 2.81 -8.70 -6.83
CA ARG A 297 2.71 -10.02 -7.44
C ARG A 297 1.87 -10.95 -6.56
N LEU A 298 2.17 -11.02 -5.27
CA LEU A 298 1.40 -11.85 -4.35
C LEU A 298 -0.08 -11.43 -4.27
N LYS A 299 -0.34 -10.11 -4.29
CA LYS A 299 -1.71 -9.56 -4.31
C LYS A 299 -2.48 -9.95 -5.57
N ALA A 300 -1.81 -9.97 -6.73
CA ALA A 300 -2.40 -10.36 -8.01
C ALA A 300 -2.62 -11.89 -8.12
N ASP A 301 -1.70 -12.71 -7.59
CA ASP A 301 -1.72 -14.18 -7.71
C ASP A 301 -2.77 -14.85 -6.80
N GLY A 302 -3.44 -14.11 -5.93
CA GLY A 302 -4.46 -14.73 -5.08
C GLY A 302 -4.86 -13.91 -3.87
N GLY A 303 -4.29 -12.74 -3.70
CA GLY A 303 -4.61 -11.82 -2.61
C GLY A 303 -3.47 -11.70 -1.59
N LEU A 304 -3.50 -10.58 -0.89
CA LEU A 304 -2.62 -10.25 0.22
C LEU A 304 -3.42 -9.39 1.19
N ASP A 305 -3.42 -9.76 2.47
CA ASP A 305 -4.20 -9.07 3.47
C ASP A 305 -3.34 -8.36 4.51
N PHE A 306 -2.14 -8.88 4.80
CA PHE A 306 -1.28 -8.36 5.84
C PHE A 306 0.20 -8.47 5.46
N ILE A 307 0.99 -7.43 5.78
CA ILE A 307 2.43 -7.39 5.57
C ILE A 307 3.13 -7.14 6.90
N MET A 308 4.12 -7.98 7.24
CA MET A 308 5.02 -7.81 8.37
C MET A 308 6.44 -7.57 7.88
N ILE A 309 7.17 -6.60 8.46
CA ILE A 309 8.55 -6.26 8.10
C ILE A 309 9.41 -6.21 9.36
N ASP A 310 10.42 -7.08 9.45
CA ASP A 310 11.37 -7.15 10.56
C ASP A 310 12.81 -6.94 10.07
N TYR A 311 13.42 -5.79 10.25
CA TYR A 311 12.97 -4.49 10.76
C TYR A 311 13.43 -3.35 9.81
N LEU A 312 12.77 -2.21 9.88
CA LEU A 312 12.90 -1.09 8.94
C LEU A 312 14.34 -0.63 8.71
N GLN A 313 15.15 -0.58 9.76
CA GLN A 313 16.51 -0.08 9.69
C GLN A 313 17.49 -0.99 8.90
N LEU A 314 17.07 -2.17 8.45
CA LEU A 314 17.88 -3.02 7.56
C LEU A 314 17.48 -2.90 6.08
N MET A 315 16.41 -2.16 5.79
CA MET A 315 16.04 -1.86 4.41
C MET A 315 17.03 -0.88 3.77
N THR A 316 17.18 -1.00 2.45
CA THR A 316 18.01 -0.08 1.66
C THR A 316 17.12 0.86 0.84
N SER A 317 17.52 2.12 0.74
CA SER A 317 16.90 3.06 -0.20
C SER A 317 17.71 3.11 -1.51
N GLU A 318 17.01 3.29 -2.63
CA GLU A 318 17.65 3.56 -3.92
C GLU A 318 18.10 5.02 -3.96
N GLY A 319 19.41 5.25 -3.96
CA GLY A 319 20.03 6.57 -4.05
C GLY A 319 21.10 6.82 -2.98
N ARG A 320 22.01 7.76 -3.25
CA ARG A 320 22.98 8.26 -2.26
C ARG A 320 22.25 9.20 -1.29
N ASN A 321 21.75 8.66 -0.19
CA ASN A 321 21.31 9.48 0.93
C ASN A 321 22.51 9.78 1.83
N GLU A 322 22.79 11.05 2.04
CA GLU A 322 23.91 11.51 2.86
C GLU A 322 23.66 11.29 4.36
N ASN A 323 22.43 10.98 4.76
CA ASN A 323 22.05 10.82 6.17
C ASN A 323 21.05 9.66 6.35
N ARG A 324 21.37 8.74 7.27
CA ARG A 324 20.55 7.59 7.65
C ARG A 324 19.13 7.97 8.06
N GLN A 325 18.96 9.10 8.72
CA GLN A 325 17.66 9.60 9.15
C GLN A 325 16.74 9.95 7.97
N GLN A 326 17.31 10.53 6.89
CA GLN A 326 16.55 10.82 5.67
C GLN A 326 16.14 9.54 4.93
N GLU A 327 17.03 8.55 4.92
CA GLU A 327 16.76 7.24 4.33
C GLU A 327 15.57 6.56 5.02
N ILE A 328 15.58 6.49 6.34
CA ILE A 328 14.49 5.92 7.15
C ILE A 328 13.18 6.69 6.92
N SER A 329 13.24 8.02 6.81
CA SER A 329 12.07 8.86 6.51
C SER A 329 11.47 8.56 5.13
N THR A 330 12.32 8.30 4.15
CA THR A 330 11.88 7.95 2.79
C THR A 330 11.25 6.56 2.78
N ILE A 331 11.84 5.58 3.47
CA ILE A 331 11.30 4.22 3.61
C ILE A 331 9.92 4.28 4.27
N SER A 332 9.78 5.00 5.38
CA SER A 332 8.50 5.14 6.10
C SER A 332 7.38 5.67 5.22
N ARG A 333 7.62 6.78 4.51
CA ARG A 333 6.63 7.36 3.58
C ARG A 333 6.24 6.40 2.47
N ASN A 334 7.21 5.69 1.92
CA ASN A 334 6.96 4.70 0.87
C ASN A 334 6.17 3.50 1.40
N LEU A 335 6.40 3.05 2.62
CA LEU A 335 5.61 1.98 3.24
C LEU A 335 4.17 2.42 3.51
N LYS A 336 3.96 3.66 3.97
CA LYS A 336 2.60 4.21 4.10
C LYS A 336 1.90 4.34 2.75
N ALA A 337 2.62 4.74 1.70
CA ALA A 337 2.09 4.76 0.34
C ALA A 337 1.74 3.35 -0.14
N LEU A 338 2.58 2.35 0.14
CA LEU A 338 2.34 0.95 -0.21
C LEU A 338 1.12 0.37 0.51
N ALA A 339 0.96 0.65 1.81
CA ALA A 339 -0.21 0.23 2.57
C ALA A 339 -1.51 0.75 1.94
N LYS A 340 -1.52 2.02 1.51
CA LYS A 340 -2.66 2.65 0.81
C LYS A 340 -2.89 2.05 -0.57
N GLU A 341 -1.82 1.80 -1.32
CA GLU A 341 -1.86 1.27 -2.67
C GLU A 341 -2.44 -0.15 -2.71
N LEU A 342 -1.96 -1.01 -1.81
CA LEU A 342 -2.38 -2.40 -1.75
C LEU A 342 -3.66 -2.61 -0.93
N ASP A 343 -4.16 -1.58 -0.25
CA ASP A 343 -5.31 -1.68 0.67
C ASP A 343 -5.10 -2.75 1.75
N VAL A 344 -3.92 -2.76 2.38
CA VAL A 344 -3.54 -3.70 3.44
C VAL A 344 -2.84 -2.99 4.61
N PRO A 345 -2.98 -3.46 5.86
CA PRO A 345 -2.14 -3.02 6.96
C PRO A 345 -0.70 -3.52 6.79
N ILE A 346 0.25 -2.66 7.20
CA ILE A 346 1.67 -3.02 7.29
C ILE A 346 2.10 -2.88 8.74
N LEU A 347 2.58 -3.98 9.33
CA LEU A 347 3.24 -4.01 10.64
C LEU A 347 4.75 -3.92 10.43
N ALA A 348 5.32 -2.78 10.73
CA ALA A 348 6.75 -2.53 10.60
C ALA A 348 7.41 -2.53 11.96
N LEU A 349 8.48 -3.31 12.12
CA LEU A 349 9.23 -3.38 13.36
C LEU A 349 10.33 -2.31 13.38
N SER A 350 10.55 -1.72 14.55
CA SER A 350 11.59 -0.71 14.77
C SER A 350 12.32 -0.95 16.08
N GLN A 351 13.55 -0.49 16.15
CA GLN A 351 14.35 -0.55 17.36
C GLN A 351 14.35 0.81 18.06
N LEU A 352 14.19 0.81 19.39
CA LEU A 352 14.28 2.03 20.20
C LEU A 352 15.73 2.46 20.40
N SER A 353 15.96 3.76 20.54
CA SER A 353 17.27 4.34 20.77
C SER A 353 17.88 3.89 22.11
N ARG A 354 19.23 3.86 22.21
CA ARG A 354 19.94 3.45 23.43
C ARG A 354 19.76 4.42 24.62
N ASP A 355 19.35 5.67 24.35
CA ASP A 355 19.17 6.68 25.41
C ASP A 355 17.97 6.35 26.33
N SER A 356 16.98 5.61 25.84
CA SER A 356 15.88 5.10 26.67
C SER A 356 16.34 4.08 27.71
N GLU A 357 17.50 3.44 27.51
CA GLU A 357 18.07 2.41 28.38
C GLU A 357 18.55 2.97 29.72
N LYS A 358 19.18 4.13 29.64
CA LYS A 358 19.83 4.75 30.80
C LYS A 358 18.85 5.30 31.85
N SER A 359 17.59 5.45 31.48
CA SER A 359 16.59 6.12 32.32
C SER A 359 15.70 5.19 33.14
N GLY A 360 15.73 3.87 32.94
CA GLY A 360 14.88 2.89 33.66
C GLY A 360 13.37 3.12 33.57
N ARG A 361 12.92 4.00 32.69
CA ARG A 361 11.51 4.39 32.52
C ARG A 361 10.82 3.66 31.36
N LYS A 362 9.50 3.65 31.39
CA LYS A 362 8.69 3.20 30.26
C LYS A 362 9.06 3.98 28.98
N PRO A 363 9.11 3.32 27.81
CA PRO A 363 9.41 3.96 26.53
C PRO A 363 8.35 4.97 26.14
N ARG A 364 8.75 6.00 25.38
CA ARG A 364 7.88 7.06 24.85
C ARG A 364 8.13 7.25 23.35
N LEU A 365 7.24 7.92 22.65
CA LEU A 365 7.41 8.27 21.23
C LEU A 365 8.75 8.96 20.94
N SER A 366 9.22 9.83 21.86
CA SER A 366 10.53 10.49 21.73
C SER A 366 11.73 9.54 21.68
N ASP A 367 11.58 8.29 22.11
CA ASP A 367 12.65 7.28 22.09
C ASP A 367 12.83 6.63 20.70
N LEU A 368 11.94 6.95 19.77
CA LEU A 368 12.07 6.67 18.32
C LEU A 368 13.01 7.67 17.60
N ARG A 369 13.91 8.33 18.29
CA ARG A 369 14.66 9.55 17.94
C ARG A 369 15.40 9.54 16.59
N GLU A 370 15.87 8.42 16.09
CA GLU A 370 16.43 8.30 14.73
C GLU A 370 15.36 8.19 13.64
N SER A 371 14.09 8.16 14.04
CA SER A 371 12.94 7.82 13.24
C SER A 371 11.77 8.80 13.44
N GLY A 372 12.01 10.07 13.75
CA GLY A 372 10.95 11.07 13.96
C GLY A 372 9.95 11.17 12.80
N ALA A 373 10.38 10.87 11.59
CA ALA A 373 9.50 10.79 10.43
C ALA A 373 8.60 9.54 10.47
N ILE A 374 9.11 8.40 10.96
CA ILE A 374 8.28 7.17 11.09
C ILE A 374 7.14 7.42 12.08
N GLU A 375 7.42 8.15 13.16
CA GLU A 375 6.37 8.55 14.11
C GLU A 375 5.27 9.37 13.43
N GLN A 376 5.63 10.29 12.54
CA GLN A 376 4.66 11.12 11.81
C GLN A 376 3.84 10.33 10.81
N ASP A 377 4.49 9.43 10.06
CA ASP A 377 3.88 8.65 8.98
C ASP A 377 3.00 7.50 9.49
N ALA A 378 3.38 6.87 10.63
CA ALA A 378 2.63 5.78 11.22
C ALA A 378 1.23 6.22 11.70
N ASP A 379 0.23 5.38 11.50
CA ASP A 379 -1.12 5.59 12.02
C ASP A 379 -1.25 5.08 13.45
N VAL A 380 -0.59 3.97 13.75
CA VAL A 380 -0.51 3.38 15.09
C VAL A 380 0.94 3.16 15.47
N VAL A 381 1.30 3.49 16.71
CA VAL A 381 2.62 3.19 17.28
C VAL A 381 2.42 2.42 18.58
N ILE A 382 2.97 1.22 18.62
CA ILE A 382 2.95 0.31 19.78
C ILE A 382 4.38 0.18 20.32
N LEU A 383 4.56 0.47 21.57
CA LEU A 383 5.86 0.33 22.27
C LEU A 383 5.77 -0.85 23.24
N LEU A 384 6.72 -1.78 23.14
CA LEU A 384 6.83 -2.88 24.07
C LEU A 384 7.68 -2.47 25.27
N PHE A 385 7.16 -2.75 26.45
CA PHE A 385 7.85 -2.58 27.71
C PHE A 385 7.80 -3.87 28.54
N ARG A 386 8.92 -4.21 29.15
CA ARG A 386 9.05 -5.39 29.99
C ARG A 386 9.87 -5.01 31.23
N GLU A 387 9.20 -5.03 32.39
CA GLU A 387 9.80 -4.57 33.65
C GLU A 387 10.87 -5.53 34.17
N ASP A 388 10.62 -6.86 34.13
CA ASP A 388 11.56 -7.90 34.60
C ASP A 388 12.84 -8.00 33.75
N TYR A 389 12.87 -7.39 32.56
CA TYR A 389 14.07 -7.26 31.76
C TYR A 389 15.02 -6.18 32.29
N GLN A 390 14.49 -5.17 32.97
CA GLN A 390 15.27 -4.06 33.54
C GLN A 390 15.57 -4.25 35.04
N ASN A 391 14.72 -4.99 35.73
CA ASN A 391 14.82 -5.23 37.16
C ASN A 391 14.58 -6.73 37.45
N GLU A 392 15.65 -7.46 37.81
CA GLU A 392 15.57 -8.89 38.14
C GLU A 392 14.70 -9.18 39.40
N GLU A 393 14.50 -8.16 40.24
CA GLU A 393 13.69 -8.23 41.45
C GLU A 393 12.20 -7.83 41.21
N ALA A 394 11.79 -7.65 39.94
CA ALA A 394 10.40 -7.33 39.63
C ALA A 394 9.44 -8.37 40.20
N GLU A 395 8.37 -7.91 40.86
CA GLU A 395 7.36 -8.76 41.50
C GLU A 395 6.64 -9.64 40.48
N VAL A 396 6.46 -9.16 39.23
CA VAL A 396 5.78 -9.86 38.16
C VAL A 396 6.76 -10.21 37.04
N LYS A 397 6.95 -11.52 36.80
CA LYS A 397 7.82 -12.02 35.75
C LYS A 397 7.00 -12.39 34.50
N ASN A 398 7.64 -12.22 33.34
CA ASN A 398 7.08 -12.59 32.03
C ASN A 398 5.88 -11.73 31.57
N GLN A 399 5.54 -10.66 32.28
CA GLN A 399 4.50 -9.72 31.84
C GLN A 399 5.10 -8.67 30.91
N ILE A 400 4.41 -8.42 29.80
CA ILE A 400 4.79 -7.42 28.82
C ILE A 400 3.63 -6.42 28.66
N GLU A 401 3.97 -5.14 28.76
CA GLU A 401 3.04 -4.05 28.50
C GLU A 401 3.21 -3.57 27.04
N LEU A 402 2.11 -3.56 26.29
CA LEU A 402 1.98 -2.96 24.99
C LEU A 402 1.41 -1.56 25.15
N ILE A 403 2.21 -0.54 24.98
CA ILE A 403 1.80 0.86 25.09
C ILE A 403 1.42 1.36 23.70
N ILE A 404 0.13 1.60 23.47
CA ILE A 404 -0.39 2.24 22.27
C ILE A 404 -0.12 3.74 22.41
N ALA A 405 1.07 4.17 21.99
CA ALA A 405 1.55 5.54 22.20
C ALA A 405 0.99 6.53 21.17
N LYS A 406 0.53 6.02 20.02
CA LYS A 406 -0.15 6.81 18.98
C LYS A 406 -1.24 5.95 18.34
N HIS A 407 -2.42 6.54 18.13
CA HIS A 407 -3.51 5.97 17.35
C HIS A 407 -4.27 7.10 16.65
N ARG A 408 -4.17 7.21 15.32
CA ARG A 408 -4.78 8.32 14.56
C ARG A 408 -6.31 8.31 14.61
N ASN A 409 -6.90 7.12 14.57
CA ASN A 409 -8.33 6.93 14.43
C ASN A 409 -9.00 6.39 15.70
N GLY A 410 -8.27 6.31 16.83
CA GLY A 410 -8.76 5.73 18.07
C GLY A 410 -8.04 6.26 19.30
N GLU A 411 -8.26 5.60 20.41
CA GLU A 411 -7.70 5.97 21.70
C GLU A 411 -6.29 5.40 21.90
N THR A 412 -5.46 6.09 22.66
CA THR A 412 -4.20 5.58 23.18
C THR A 412 -4.45 4.86 24.49
N GLY A 413 -3.58 3.91 24.85
CA GLY A 413 -3.75 3.13 26.07
C GLY A 413 -2.63 2.14 26.26
N SER A 414 -2.81 1.19 27.16
CA SER A 414 -1.89 0.07 27.33
C SER A 414 -2.64 -1.24 27.51
N VAL A 415 -2.03 -2.32 27.05
CA VAL A 415 -2.51 -3.70 27.15
C VAL A 415 -1.40 -4.54 27.73
N GLU A 416 -1.73 -5.42 28.65
CA GLU A 416 -0.77 -6.33 29.27
C GLU A 416 -0.96 -7.74 28.69
N LEU A 417 0.15 -8.38 28.34
CA LEU A 417 0.20 -9.76 27.86
C LEU A 417 1.17 -10.57 28.71
N ASN A 418 0.95 -11.87 28.76
CA ASN A 418 1.92 -12.78 29.33
C ASN A 418 2.80 -13.37 28.21
N PHE A 419 4.13 -13.38 28.41
CA PHE A 419 5.10 -13.90 27.47
C PHE A 419 5.73 -15.19 27.96
N ILE A 420 5.38 -16.30 27.36
CA ILE A 420 6.00 -17.60 27.62
C ILE A 420 7.30 -17.66 26.80
N LYS A 421 8.40 -17.27 27.44
CA LYS A 421 9.70 -17.08 26.78
C LYS A 421 10.24 -18.36 26.14
N GLU A 422 10.01 -19.50 26.78
CA GLU A 422 10.50 -20.81 26.38
C GLU A 422 9.99 -21.21 24.99
N CYS A 423 8.73 -20.93 24.69
CA CYS A 423 8.10 -21.22 23.41
C CYS A 423 7.78 -19.98 22.57
N THR A 424 8.33 -18.81 22.94
CA THR A 424 8.14 -17.52 22.23
C THR A 424 6.68 -17.14 21.98
N ARG A 425 5.79 -17.52 22.88
CA ARG A 425 4.34 -17.33 22.76
C ARG A 425 3.83 -16.21 23.66
N PHE A 426 2.96 -15.38 23.10
CA PHE A 426 2.18 -14.39 23.85
C PHE A 426 0.77 -14.91 24.05
N ILE A 427 0.20 -14.62 25.23
CA ILE A 427 -1.18 -14.92 25.58
C ILE A 427 -1.80 -13.73 26.33
N ASP A 428 -3.13 -13.59 26.21
CA ASP A 428 -3.87 -12.62 26.99
C ASP A 428 -3.75 -12.93 28.49
N LEU A 429 -3.74 -11.89 29.32
CA LEU A 429 -3.91 -12.08 30.76
C LEU A 429 -5.38 -12.44 31.05
N GLU A 430 -5.57 -13.49 31.85
CA GLU A 430 -6.90 -13.82 32.38
C GLU A 430 -7.37 -12.68 33.31
N THR A 431 -8.40 -11.98 32.90
CA THR A 431 -9.07 -11.03 33.77
C THR A 431 -10.00 -11.76 34.74
N ASN A 432 -10.19 -11.21 35.94
CA ASN A 432 -11.13 -11.79 36.95
C ASN A 432 -12.56 -12.01 36.42
N MET A 433 -12.97 -11.30 35.34
CA MET A 433 -14.24 -11.54 34.66
C MET A 433 -14.34 -12.92 33.99
N ASP A 434 -13.23 -13.48 33.49
CA ASP A 434 -13.24 -14.81 32.88
C ASP A 434 -13.42 -15.92 33.93
N LYS A 435 -13.00 -15.68 35.20
CA LYS A 435 -13.18 -16.64 36.30
C LYS A 435 -14.63 -16.75 36.77
N GLU A 436 -15.41 -15.69 36.61
CA GLU A 436 -16.84 -15.71 36.97
C GLU A 436 -17.70 -16.39 35.90
N LEU A 437 -17.29 -16.38 34.63
CA LEU A 437 -18.00 -17.04 33.51
C LEU A 437 -17.79 -18.55 33.44
N PHE A 438 -16.70 -19.08 34.02
CA PHE A 438 -16.41 -20.51 34.04
C PHE A 438 -16.78 -21.21 35.37
N ASN A 439 -17.23 -20.49 36.37
CA ASN A 439 -17.67 -21.01 37.67
C ASN A 439 -19.19 -20.84 37.93
N GLY A 440 -19.96 -20.54 36.87
CA GLY A 440 -21.42 -20.41 36.92
C GLY A 440 -22.17 -21.57 36.24
#